data_86723d6ff17133e757d3f3367678bde7
#
_entry.id   86723d6ff17133e757d3f3367678bde7
#
_cell.length_a   1.000
_cell.length_b   1.000
_cell.length_c   1.000
_cell.angle_alpha   90.00
_cell.angle_beta   90.00
_cell.angle_gamma   90.00
#
_symmetry.space_group_name_H-M   'P 1'
#
loop_
_entity.id
_entity.type
_entity.pdbx_description
1 polymer ?
#
loop_
_entity_poly.entity_id
_entity_poly.type
_entity_poly.pdbx_seq_one_letter_code
_entity_poly.pdbx_strand_id
1 'polypeptide(L)'
;YPNNPTGYTPNKKEVNTIVNAIEELANKGTKVVTVVDDAYYGLFYEEVYQQSIFTALTQVKSSNLLPVRLDGATKEFFSWGFRVGFMTFGIDHETLKNALEAKVKGLIRSNISSSPLPSQSAIKHVLKYHEQFDKEIDQNINILKERYEVTKQVVYDNKYAKYWQAYDFNSGYFMSLKLNQVDPE
;
A
#
# COMPACT_ATOMS: atom_id res chain seq x y z
N TYR A 1 2.33 0.72 0.74
CA TYR A 1 3.25 -0.41 0.96
C TYR A 1 2.48 -1.64 1.38
N PRO A 2 3.00 -2.85 1.07
CA PRO A 2 4.26 -3.19 0.39
C PRO A 2 4.37 -2.67 -1.05
N ASN A 3 5.60 -2.46 -1.53
CA ASN A 3 5.87 -1.95 -2.87
C ASN A 3 5.65 -3.03 -3.94
N ASN A 4 5.06 -2.65 -5.05
CA ASN A 4 5.03 -3.42 -6.30
C ASN A 4 5.97 -2.73 -7.31
N PRO A 5 6.99 -3.42 -7.85
CA PRO A 5 7.18 -4.87 -7.91
C PRO A 5 8.18 -5.46 -6.90
N THR A 6 8.80 -4.70 -6.02
CA THR A 6 9.93 -5.18 -5.22
C THR A 6 9.53 -6.04 -4.02
N GLY A 7 8.32 -5.91 -3.50
CA GLY A 7 7.91 -6.59 -2.26
C GLY A 7 8.55 -6.01 -1.00
N TYR A 8 8.98 -4.75 -1.06
CA TYR A 8 9.66 -4.08 0.05
C TYR A 8 8.74 -3.16 0.83
N THR A 9 8.80 -3.26 2.15
CA THR A 9 8.20 -2.31 3.08
C THR A 9 9.30 -1.68 3.92
N PRO A 10 9.38 -0.34 4.00
CA PRO A 10 10.42 0.36 4.74
C PRO A 10 10.30 0.13 6.25
N ASN A 11 11.41 0.24 6.96
CA ASN A 11 11.45 0.29 8.40
C ASN A 11 11.10 1.70 8.92
N LYS A 12 10.93 1.84 10.24
CA LYS A 12 10.54 3.12 10.87
C LYS A 12 11.52 4.27 10.59
N LYS A 13 12.83 3.98 10.51
CA LYS A 13 13.85 5.00 10.24
C LYS A 13 13.75 5.53 8.82
N GLU A 14 13.52 4.64 7.86
CA GLU A 14 13.33 5.01 6.45
C GLU A 14 12.05 5.81 6.25
N VAL A 15 10.95 5.39 6.90
CA VAL A 15 9.69 6.16 6.89
C VAL A 15 9.91 7.57 7.43
N ASN A 16 10.61 7.72 8.57
CA ASN A 16 10.91 9.03 9.12
C ASN A 16 11.76 9.89 8.16
N THR A 17 12.71 9.28 7.46
CA THR A 17 13.52 9.99 6.46
C THR A 17 12.66 10.51 5.31
N ILE A 18 11.73 9.69 4.81
CA ILE A 18 10.79 10.07 3.74
C ILE A 18 9.88 11.20 4.22
N VAL A 19 9.29 11.06 5.40
CA VAL A 19 8.36 12.06 5.96
C VAL A 19 9.07 13.40 6.18
N ASN A 20 10.27 13.39 6.76
CA ASN A 20 11.07 14.60 7.00
C ASN A 20 11.42 15.33 5.68
N ALA A 21 11.78 14.59 4.64
CA ALA A 21 12.08 15.19 3.34
C ALA A 21 10.83 15.86 2.71
N ILE A 22 9.66 15.24 2.85
CA ILE A 22 8.39 15.80 2.38
C ILE A 22 8.01 17.05 3.20
N GLU A 23 8.17 16.98 4.52
CA GLU A 23 7.91 18.09 5.44
C GLU A 23 8.82 19.30 5.10
N GLU A 24 10.10 19.05 4.86
CA GLU A 24 11.06 20.10 4.48
C GLU A 24 10.64 20.80 3.18
N LEU A 25 10.20 20.05 2.17
CA LEU A 25 9.70 20.63 0.91
C LEU A 25 8.45 21.49 1.14
N ALA A 26 7.50 21.00 1.92
CA ALA A 26 6.27 21.71 2.22
C ALA A 26 6.56 23.00 3.03
N ASN A 27 7.49 22.95 3.99
CA ASN A 27 7.88 24.11 4.81
C ASN A 27 8.66 25.16 4.02
N LYS A 28 9.32 24.79 2.91
CA LYS A 28 9.91 25.72 1.94
C LYS A 28 8.88 26.40 1.03
N GLY A 29 7.59 26.15 1.23
CA GLY A 29 6.48 26.76 0.46
C GLY A 29 6.08 25.97 -0.78
N THR A 30 6.67 24.80 -1.04
CA THR A 30 6.26 23.93 -2.15
C THR A 30 4.92 23.28 -1.83
N LYS A 31 3.94 23.40 -2.73
CA LYS A 31 2.68 22.68 -2.61
C LYS A 31 2.91 21.20 -2.98
N VAL A 32 2.77 20.30 -2.02
CA VAL A 32 3.05 18.87 -2.16
C VAL A 32 1.75 18.10 -2.03
N VAL A 33 1.48 17.22 -2.98
CA VAL A 33 0.47 16.18 -2.86
C VAL A 33 1.20 14.86 -2.79
N THR A 34 1.05 14.13 -1.69
CA THR A 34 1.60 12.80 -1.55
C THR A 34 0.50 11.77 -1.79
N VAL A 35 0.74 10.80 -2.65
CA VAL A 35 -0.18 9.68 -2.87
C VAL A 35 0.49 8.41 -2.34
N VAL A 36 -0.08 7.87 -1.27
CA VAL A 36 0.37 6.62 -0.65
C VAL A 36 -0.47 5.48 -1.21
N ASP A 37 0.17 4.61 -1.98
CA ASP A 37 -0.46 3.40 -2.51
C ASP A 37 -0.29 2.26 -1.51
N ASP A 38 -1.37 1.95 -0.80
CA ASP A 38 -1.46 0.90 0.20
C ASP A 38 -2.21 -0.35 -0.33
N ALA A 39 -2.21 -0.59 -1.64
CA ALA A 39 -2.94 -1.70 -2.25
C ALA A 39 -2.54 -3.09 -1.70
N TYR A 40 -1.38 -3.22 -1.07
CA TYR A 40 -0.87 -4.46 -0.47
C TYR A 40 -0.77 -4.36 1.06
N TYR A 41 -1.40 -3.38 1.68
CA TYR A 41 -1.38 -3.17 3.11
C TYR A 41 -1.76 -4.45 3.88
N GLY A 42 -1.10 -4.67 5.03
CA GLY A 42 -1.34 -5.84 5.88
C GLY A 42 -0.49 -7.08 5.53
N LEU A 43 0.10 -7.17 4.35
CA LEU A 43 0.90 -8.31 3.91
C LEU A 43 2.37 -8.18 4.34
N PHE A 44 2.62 -8.14 5.64
CA PHE A 44 3.95 -7.99 6.22
C PHE A 44 4.45 -9.33 6.77
N TYR A 45 5.69 -9.72 6.42
CA TYR A 45 6.26 -11.03 6.80
C TYR A 45 7.44 -10.90 7.74
N GLU A 46 8.06 -9.71 7.84
CA GLU A 46 9.18 -9.40 8.72
C GLU A 46 8.87 -8.20 9.62
N GLU A 47 9.84 -7.82 10.46
CA GLU A 47 9.74 -6.62 11.28
C GLU A 47 9.95 -5.38 10.41
N VAL A 48 8.85 -4.73 10.06
CA VAL A 48 8.78 -3.55 9.20
C VAL A 48 7.90 -2.47 9.83
N TYR A 49 7.80 -1.30 9.20
CA TYR A 49 6.83 -0.28 9.59
C TYR A 49 5.42 -0.72 9.19
N GLN A 50 4.66 -1.23 10.16
CA GLN A 50 3.34 -1.85 9.96
C GLN A 50 2.17 -0.86 9.85
N GLN A 51 2.44 0.44 9.90
CA GLN A 51 1.42 1.47 9.67
C GLN A 51 1.57 2.05 8.27
N SER A 52 0.50 2.63 7.74
CA SER A 52 0.61 3.42 6.52
C SER A 52 1.48 4.66 6.73
N ILE A 53 2.35 4.98 5.78
CA ILE A 53 3.08 6.26 5.78
C ILE A 53 2.11 7.45 5.76
N PHE A 54 0.92 7.27 5.19
CA PHE A 54 -0.16 8.26 5.25
C PHE A 54 -0.41 8.74 6.68
N THR A 55 -0.43 7.83 7.66
CA THR A 55 -0.63 8.19 9.08
C THR A 55 0.46 9.12 9.59
N ALA A 56 1.72 8.88 9.23
CA ALA A 56 2.82 9.78 9.60
C ALA A 56 2.73 11.13 8.89
N LEU A 57 2.36 11.14 7.61
CA LEU A 57 2.19 12.37 6.82
C LEU A 57 1.06 13.25 7.32
N THR A 58 -0.04 12.69 7.88
CA THR A 58 -1.12 13.47 8.47
C THR A 58 -0.73 14.19 9.77
N GLN A 59 0.39 13.82 10.38
CA GLN A 59 0.92 14.52 11.57
C GLN A 59 1.79 15.74 11.20
N VAL A 60 2.19 15.87 9.96
CA VAL A 60 2.96 17.02 9.47
C VAL A 60 2.06 18.27 9.44
N LYS A 61 2.48 19.31 10.16
CA LYS A 61 1.72 20.56 10.29
C LYS A 61 2.12 21.56 9.22
N SER A 62 1.66 21.34 7.98
CA SER A 62 1.89 22.27 6.87
C SER A 62 0.66 22.41 6.00
N SER A 63 0.24 23.65 5.71
CA SER A 63 -0.85 23.94 4.77
C SER A 63 -0.48 23.65 3.32
N ASN A 64 0.79 23.39 3.03
CA ASN A 64 1.29 23.07 1.70
C ASN A 64 1.34 21.55 1.43
N LEU A 65 0.98 20.70 2.40
CA LEU A 65 0.98 19.26 2.23
C LEU A 65 -0.45 18.71 2.21
N LEU A 66 -0.78 17.94 1.19
CA LEU A 66 -2.02 17.17 1.10
C LEU A 66 -1.67 15.68 0.99
N PRO A 67 -1.72 14.91 2.09
CA PRO A 67 -1.62 13.46 2.03
C PRO A 67 -2.89 12.84 1.44
N VAL A 68 -2.71 11.88 0.54
CA VAL A 68 -3.78 11.05 -0.02
C VAL A 68 -3.38 9.58 0.14
N ARG A 69 -4.30 8.76 0.63
CA ARG A 69 -4.14 7.30 0.69
C ARG A 69 -5.03 6.66 -0.36
N LEU A 70 -4.46 5.76 -1.13
CA LEU A 70 -5.18 4.82 -1.99
C LEU A 70 -5.09 3.44 -1.36
N ASP A 71 -6.23 2.81 -1.16
CA ASP A 71 -6.35 1.53 -0.46
C ASP A 71 -7.38 0.65 -1.14
N GLY A 72 -7.40 -0.63 -0.86
CA GLY A 72 -8.35 -1.51 -1.53
C GLY A 72 -8.50 -2.88 -0.90
N ALA A 73 -9.72 -3.37 -0.93
CA ALA A 73 -10.10 -4.69 -0.44
C ALA A 73 -9.49 -5.85 -1.24
N THR A 74 -8.93 -5.57 -2.41
CA THR A 74 -8.44 -6.58 -3.36
C THR A 74 -7.43 -7.54 -2.75
N LYS A 75 -6.46 -7.02 -1.99
CA LYS A 75 -5.34 -7.79 -1.42
C LYS A 75 -5.53 -8.03 0.07
N GLU A 76 -5.85 -6.97 0.81
CA GLU A 76 -6.05 -7.02 2.26
C GLU A 76 -7.13 -8.02 2.68
N PHE A 77 -8.25 -8.07 1.94
CA PHE A 77 -9.37 -9.00 2.19
C PHE A 77 -9.45 -10.15 1.19
N PHE A 78 -8.41 -10.42 0.41
CA PHE A 78 -8.36 -11.49 -0.60
C PHE A 78 -9.54 -11.50 -1.57
N SER A 79 -10.09 -10.33 -1.92
CA SER A 79 -11.33 -10.17 -2.68
C SER A 79 -11.10 -9.59 -4.08
N TRP A 80 -10.25 -10.25 -4.88
CA TRP A 80 -9.75 -9.75 -6.18
C TRP A 80 -10.84 -9.36 -7.18
N GLY A 81 -11.94 -10.11 -7.21
CA GLY A 81 -13.04 -9.87 -8.15
C GLY A 81 -13.96 -8.72 -7.77
N PHE A 82 -13.92 -8.24 -6.54
CA PHE A 82 -14.89 -7.27 -6.01
C PHE A 82 -14.64 -5.85 -6.52
N ARG A 83 -13.41 -5.51 -6.89
CA ARG A 83 -13.02 -4.21 -7.45
C ARG A 83 -13.43 -3.02 -6.57
N VAL A 84 -13.23 -3.14 -5.26
CA VAL A 84 -13.50 -2.11 -4.26
C VAL A 84 -12.20 -1.45 -3.85
N GLY A 85 -12.13 -0.13 -3.97
CA GLY A 85 -11.01 0.68 -3.52
C GLY A 85 -11.49 1.88 -2.70
N PHE A 86 -10.60 2.45 -1.93
CA PHE A 86 -10.83 3.60 -1.07
C PHE A 86 -9.82 4.70 -1.38
N MET A 87 -10.28 5.94 -1.34
CA MET A 87 -9.43 7.12 -1.40
C MET A 87 -9.68 7.96 -0.15
N THR A 88 -8.64 8.20 0.62
CA THR A 88 -8.70 8.98 1.84
C THR A 88 -7.82 10.21 1.72
N PHE A 89 -8.37 11.38 2.06
CA PHE A 89 -7.64 12.64 2.10
C PHE A 89 -7.27 12.99 3.55
N GLY A 90 -5.99 13.27 3.79
CA GLY A 90 -5.48 13.71 5.10
C GLY A 90 -5.72 15.20 5.32
N ILE A 91 -6.99 15.58 5.50
CA ILE A 91 -7.39 16.97 5.55
C ILE A 91 -8.38 17.19 6.70
N ASP A 92 -8.17 18.26 7.43
CA ASP A 92 -9.04 18.70 8.54
C ASP A 92 -9.69 20.06 8.22
N HIS A 93 -10.18 20.22 6.98
CA HIS A 93 -10.85 21.43 6.52
C HIS A 93 -12.11 21.06 5.74
N GLU A 94 -13.27 21.25 6.35
CA GLU A 94 -14.56 20.75 5.85
C GLU A 94 -14.91 21.22 4.43
N THR A 95 -14.69 22.49 4.13
CA THR A 95 -14.98 23.03 2.78
C THR A 95 -14.11 22.37 1.71
N LEU A 96 -12.81 22.16 1.99
CA LEU A 96 -11.90 21.52 1.05
C LEU A 96 -12.20 20.03 0.91
N LYS A 97 -12.52 19.35 2.00
CA LYS A 97 -12.99 17.95 2.00
C LYS A 97 -14.19 17.79 1.08
N ASN A 98 -15.23 18.61 1.26
CA ASN A 98 -16.44 18.56 0.45
C ASN A 98 -16.16 18.85 -1.04
N ALA A 99 -15.27 19.79 -1.34
CA ALA A 99 -14.86 20.10 -2.71
C ALA A 99 -14.11 18.93 -3.36
N LEU A 100 -13.21 18.27 -2.64
CA LEU A 100 -12.47 17.11 -3.14
C LEU A 100 -13.40 15.91 -3.35
N GLU A 101 -14.29 15.63 -2.41
CA GLU A 101 -15.31 14.57 -2.56
C GLU A 101 -16.19 14.81 -3.79
N ALA A 102 -16.67 16.03 -3.99
CA ALA A 102 -17.49 16.38 -5.15
C ALA A 102 -16.73 16.16 -6.47
N LYS A 103 -15.45 16.55 -6.53
CA LYS A 103 -14.59 16.32 -7.70
C LYS A 103 -14.37 14.83 -7.97
N VAL A 104 -14.05 14.04 -6.94
CA VAL A 104 -13.85 12.60 -7.09
C VAL A 104 -15.14 11.89 -7.52
N LYS A 105 -16.30 12.25 -6.94
CA LYS A 105 -17.60 11.74 -7.39
C LYS A 105 -17.87 12.05 -8.86
N GLY A 106 -17.56 13.27 -9.30
CA GLY A 106 -17.66 13.67 -10.70
C GLY A 106 -16.74 12.85 -11.62
N LEU A 107 -15.49 12.63 -11.22
CA LEU A 107 -14.53 11.80 -11.96
C LEU A 107 -14.96 10.34 -12.03
N ILE A 108 -15.44 9.74 -10.94
CA ILE A 108 -15.99 8.39 -10.94
C ILE A 108 -17.15 8.31 -11.93
N ARG A 109 -18.07 9.26 -11.86
CA ARG A 109 -19.24 9.30 -12.74
C ARG A 109 -18.87 9.40 -14.22
N SER A 110 -17.86 10.18 -14.56
CA SER A 110 -17.43 10.37 -15.95
C SER A 110 -16.59 9.21 -16.50
N ASN A 111 -15.84 8.49 -15.65
CA ASN A 111 -14.94 7.41 -16.11
C ASN A 111 -15.59 6.03 -16.09
N ILE A 112 -16.23 5.66 -14.96
CA ILE A 112 -16.76 4.30 -14.75
C ILE A 112 -18.26 4.27 -14.41
N SER A 113 -18.90 5.42 -14.40
CA SER A 113 -20.31 5.63 -14.02
C SER A 113 -20.58 5.35 -12.54
N SER A 114 -20.43 4.12 -12.08
CA SER A 114 -20.57 3.74 -10.66
C SER A 114 -19.84 2.42 -10.39
N SER A 115 -19.40 2.25 -9.15
CA SER A 115 -18.84 0.99 -8.68
C SER A 115 -19.94 0.00 -8.32
N PRO A 116 -19.69 -1.33 -8.40
CA PRO A 116 -20.69 -2.36 -8.09
C PRO A 116 -21.15 -2.27 -6.62
N LEU A 117 -22.45 -2.06 -6.39
CA LEU A 117 -23.01 -1.98 -5.05
C LEU A 117 -22.91 -3.30 -4.25
N PRO A 118 -23.13 -4.49 -4.83
CA PRO A 118 -23.00 -5.74 -4.10
C PRO A 118 -21.60 -5.94 -3.51
N SER A 119 -20.55 -5.65 -4.27
CA SER A 119 -19.16 -5.74 -3.81
C SER A 119 -18.87 -4.77 -2.65
N GLN A 120 -19.32 -3.53 -2.75
CA GLN A 120 -19.18 -2.55 -1.67
C GLN A 120 -19.94 -2.99 -0.42
N SER A 121 -21.14 -3.55 -0.56
CA SER A 121 -21.95 -4.03 0.55
C SER A 121 -21.28 -5.22 1.24
N ALA A 122 -20.68 -6.13 0.49
CA ALA A 122 -19.92 -7.25 1.06
C ALA A 122 -18.70 -6.77 1.85
N ILE A 123 -17.89 -5.87 1.29
CA ILE A 123 -16.73 -5.30 2.01
C ILE A 123 -17.17 -4.50 3.23
N LYS A 124 -18.24 -3.70 3.13
CA LYS A 124 -18.81 -3.01 4.29
C LYS A 124 -19.23 -3.98 5.41
N HIS A 125 -19.75 -5.16 5.04
CA HIS A 125 -20.10 -6.20 6.01
C HIS A 125 -18.87 -6.75 6.71
N VAL A 126 -17.81 -7.09 5.96
CA VAL A 126 -16.52 -7.55 6.51
C VAL A 126 -15.95 -6.50 7.47
N LEU A 127 -15.87 -5.23 7.06
CA LEU A 127 -15.36 -4.14 7.91
C LEU A 127 -16.18 -3.93 9.19
N LYS A 128 -17.51 -4.15 9.13
CA LYS A 128 -18.38 -4.03 10.29
C LYS A 128 -18.23 -5.18 11.30
N TYR A 129 -17.93 -6.37 10.80
CA TYR A 129 -17.86 -7.61 11.58
C TYR A 129 -16.47 -8.24 11.46
N HIS A 130 -15.42 -7.41 11.38
CA HIS A 130 -14.04 -7.85 11.11
C HIS A 130 -13.58 -9.00 12.01
N GLU A 131 -13.92 -9.00 13.30
CA GLU A 131 -13.52 -10.06 14.25
C GLU A 131 -13.94 -11.47 13.80
N GLN A 132 -15.00 -11.59 13.00
CA GLN A 132 -15.46 -12.88 12.46
C GLN A 132 -14.60 -13.36 11.29
N PHE A 133 -13.93 -12.44 10.60
CA PHE A 133 -13.13 -12.69 9.40
C PHE A 133 -11.63 -12.69 9.66
N ASP A 134 -11.18 -12.06 10.75
CA ASP A 134 -9.75 -11.90 11.09
C ASP A 134 -9.02 -13.25 11.08
N LYS A 135 -9.63 -14.29 11.65
CA LYS A 135 -9.02 -15.63 11.66
C LYS A 135 -8.77 -16.21 10.26
N GLU A 136 -9.69 -16.00 9.33
CA GLU A 136 -9.55 -16.47 7.95
C GLU A 136 -8.52 -15.65 7.19
N ILE A 137 -8.48 -14.35 7.44
CA ILE A 137 -7.49 -13.43 6.88
C ILE A 137 -6.09 -13.82 7.37
N ASP A 138 -5.91 -14.05 8.68
CA ASP A 138 -4.65 -14.47 9.28
C ASP A 138 -4.17 -15.83 8.74
N GLN A 139 -5.07 -16.79 8.52
CA GLN A 139 -4.73 -18.07 7.90
C GLN A 139 -4.17 -17.87 6.48
N ASN A 140 -4.79 -17.02 5.68
CA ASN A 140 -4.32 -16.71 4.33
C ASN A 140 -2.98 -15.98 4.34
N ILE A 141 -2.79 -15.04 5.26
CA ILE A 141 -1.51 -14.35 5.45
C ILE A 141 -0.41 -15.34 5.84
N ASN A 142 -0.69 -16.28 6.74
CA ASN A 142 0.27 -17.32 7.14
C ASN A 142 0.69 -18.22 5.97
N ILE A 143 -0.24 -18.61 5.10
CA ILE A 143 0.08 -19.36 3.87
C ILE A 143 1.01 -18.56 2.96
N LEU A 144 0.77 -17.26 2.82
CA LEU A 144 1.65 -16.39 2.04
C LEU A 144 3.03 -16.23 2.67
N LYS A 145 3.09 -16.13 4.00
CA LYS A 145 4.34 -16.05 4.75
C LYS A 145 5.18 -17.33 4.59
N GLU A 146 4.57 -18.50 4.67
CA GLU A 146 5.27 -19.78 4.41
C GLU A 146 5.88 -19.80 2.99
N ARG A 147 5.12 -19.37 1.99
CA ARG A 147 5.62 -19.26 0.60
C ARG A 147 6.74 -18.25 0.48
N TYR A 148 6.62 -17.13 1.16
CA TYR A 148 7.67 -16.11 1.23
C TYR A 148 8.97 -16.68 1.79
N GLU A 149 8.92 -17.41 2.92
CA GLU A 149 10.08 -18.01 3.58
C GLU A 149 10.80 -19.00 2.67
N VAL A 150 10.06 -19.89 2.00
CA VAL A 150 10.62 -20.83 1.03
C VAL A 150 11.24 -20.10 -0.16
N THR A 151 10.56 -19.09 -0.69
CA THR A 151 11.07 -18.28 -1.80
C THR A 151 12.38 -17.59 -1.41
N LYS A 152 12.42 -16.99 -0.22
CA LYS A 152 13.60 -16.30 0.30
C LYS A 152 14.80 -17.24 0.43
N GLN A 153 14.61 -18.46 0.92
CA GLN A 153 15.66 -19.48 1.01
C GLN A 153 16.26 -19.79 -0.37
N VAL A 154 15.42 -19.96 -1.39
CA VAL A 154 15.88 -20.27 -2.75
C VAL A 154 16.58 -19.07 -3.38
N VAL A 155 16.00 -17.89 -3.25
CA VAL A 155 16.46 -16.66 -3.93
C VAL A 155 17.83 -16.21 -3.42
N TYR A 156 18.10 -16.38 -2.12
CA TYR A 156 19.38 -16.01 -1.50
C TYR A 156 20.37 -17.19 -1.36
N ASP A 157 20.05 -18.37 -1.92
CA ASP A 157 20.99 -19.49 -1.93
C ASP A 157 22.20 -19.18 -2.84
N ASN A 158 23.38 -19.19 -2.26
CA ASN A 158 24.65 -18.87 -2.93
C ASN A 158 24.89 -19.66 -4.22
N LYS A 159 24.31 -20.86 -4.37
CA LYS A 159 24.45 -21.65 -5.60
C LYS A 159 23.87 -20.96 -6.84
N TYR A 160 22.94 -20.02 -6.63
CA TYR A 160 22.31 -19.25 -7.70
C TYR A 160 22.90 -17.86 -7.90
N ALA A 161 23.85 -17.41 -7.06
CA ALA A 161 24.41 -16.06 -7.11
C ALA A 161 25.06 -15.69 -8.46
N LYS A 162 25.48 -16.68 -9.25
CA LYS A 162 25.99 -16.47 -10.62
C LYS A 162 24.90 -16.13 -11.64
N TYR A 163 23.64 -16.46 -11.35
CA TYR A 163 22.52 -16.25 -12.28
C TYR A 163 21.76 -14.97 -12.00
N TRP A 164 21.56 -14.62 -10.72
CA TRP A 164 20.80 -13.43 -10.32
C TRP A 164 21.33 -12.79 -9.04
N GLN A 165 20.92 -11.54 -8.86
CA GLN A 165 20.98 -10.80 -7.60
C GLN A 165 19.55 -10.42 -7.20
N ALA A 166 19.12 -10.74 -5.99
CA ALA A 166 17.83 -10.32 -5.49
C ALA A 166 17.87 -8.88 -4.97
N TYR A 167 16.81 -8.14 -5.23
CA TYR A 167 16.52 -6.94 -4.47
C TYR A 167 15.92 -7.32 -3.12
N ASP A 168 16.09 -6.46 -2.11
CA ASP A 168 15.50 -6.70 -0.81
C ASP A 168 13.97 -6.74 -0.88
N PHE A 169 13.38 -7.76 -0.27
CA PHE A 169 11.95 -7.94 -0.14
C PHE A 169 11.63 -8.55 1.24
N ASN A 170 10.51 -8.15 1.84
CA ASN A 170 10.13 -8.52 3.20
C ASN A 170 8.60 -8.61 3.38
N SER A 171 7.84 -8.44 2.29
CA SER A 171 6.38 -8.30 2.35
C SER A 171 5.74 -8.43 0.96
N GLY A 172 4.40 -8.43 0.91
CA GLY A 172 3.64 -8.40 -0.35
C GLY A 172 3.63 -9.72 -1.11
N TYR A 173 3.36 -9.63 -2.42
CA TYR A 173 3.25 -10.79 -3.32
C TYR A 173 4.43 -10.95 -4.27
N PHE A 174 5.30 -9.96 -4.35
CA PHE A 174 6.31 -9.85 -5.39
C PHE A 174 7.71 -9.84 -4.81
N MET A 175 8.66 -10.18 -5.64
CA MET A 175 10.07 -9.89 -5.46
C MET A 175 10.69 -9.61 -6.82
N SER A 176 11.80 -8.91 -6.85
CA SER A 176 12.51 -8.56 -8.08
C SER A 176 13.90 -9.17 -8.08
N LEU A 177 14.30 -9.72 -9.23
CA LEU A 177 15.62 -10.27 -9.46
C LEU A 177 16.30 -9.51 -10.59
N LYS A 178 17.56 -9.15 -10.38
CA LYS A 178 18.44 -8.69 -11.45
C LYS A 178 19.19 -9.90 -12.02
N LEU A 179 18.96 -10.21 -13.29
CA LEU A 179 19.68 -11.27 -13.99
C LEU A 179 21.10 -10.80 -14.35
N ASN A 180 22.10 -11.66 -14.12
CA ASN A 180 23.51 -11.27 -14.30
C ASN A 180 24.02 -11.41 -15.73
N GLN A 181 23.35 -12.21 -16.59
CA GLN A 181 23.85 -12.59 -17.91
C GLN A 181 22.82 -12.43 -19.04
N VAL A 182 21.63 -11.90 -18.74
CA VAL A 182 20.55 -11.74 -19.71
C VAL A 182 20.08 -10.30 -19.65
N ASP A 183 20.01 -9.64 -20.80
CA ASP A 183 19.32 -8.37 -20.93
C ASP A 183 17.82 -8.69 -20.99
N PRO A 184 17.01 -8.26 -20.04
CA PRO A 184 15.57 -8.44 -20.08
C PRO A 184 14.98 -7.46 -21.10
N GLU A 185 14.74 -7.89 -22.32
CA GLU A 185 13.90 -7.18 -23.28
C GLU A 185 12.42 -7.31 -22.93
#